data_6a9a56b85ed84bbb13b62a1765a03734
#
_entry.id   6a9a56b85ed84bbb13b62a1765a03734
#
_cell.length_a   1.000
_cell.length_b   1.000
_cell.length_c   1.000
_cell.angle_alpha   90.00
_cell.angle_beta   90.00
_cell.angle_gamma   90.00
#
_symmetry.space_group_name_H-M   'P 1'
#
loop_
_entity.id
_entity.type
_entity.pdbx_description
1 polymer ?
#
loop_
_entity_poly.entity_id
_entity_poly.type
_entity_poly.pdbx_seq_one_letter_code
_entity_poly.pdbx_strand_id
1 'polypeptide(L)'
;VSAVYSVIFAYRIFTDLLGLARTEARSLTLLLFSFAYIMLSMMVPDHFGLSLPWLLLTVLLAGRCFKRGTAFKPWQQAVLFFFTAGLTLTNGLKSCLAFLFAAPRRVWRWRSVLSVVLPLALLFGIRQYQQFAYEQPMKERVAMMIEIKKQKDPNFGKGDAKIVAWREKQNGTAIDKDNLLLQWSDISTPRLPSVIHNLMGESLILHSQHLLEDVQNNRPVFVAYDQMVFYVVEGLIALLFIIGVWYGRRSRLMWLLLSWFAFDMLMHVGFGFGLNEVYIMTAHWAFIIPIAIGFAIRHLSGTKRELVVSAVSALGAWMFFYNLAFIVGYCVD
;
A
#
# COMPACT_ATOMS: atom_id res chain seq x y z
N VAL A 1 12.14 -12.58 1.26
CA VAL A 1 11.04 -13.46 1.71
C VAL A 1 9.70 -12.88 1.29
N SER A 2 9.36 -11.62 1.67
CA SER A 2 8.07 -10.97 1.35
C SER A 2 7.78 -10.94 -0.16
N ALA A 3 8.75 -10.56 -0.99
CA ALA A 3 8.60 -10.52 -2.44
C ALA A 3 8.19 -11.89 -3.01
N VAL A 4 8.85 -12.97 -2.58
CA VAL A 4 8.58 -14.33 -3.07
C VAL A 4 7.14 -14.76 -2.75
N TYR A 5 6.70 -14.58 -1.49
CA TYR A 5 5.33 -14.92 -1.11
C TYR A 5 4.30 -14.03 -1.81
N SER A 6 4.59 -12.74 -1.98
CA SER A 6 3.72 -11.82 -2.71
C SER A 6 3.53 -12.24 -4.17
N VAL A 7 4.61 -12.62 -4.85
CA VAL A 7 4.55 -13.17 -6.23
C VAL A 7 3.70 -14.43 -6.27
N ILE A 8 3.94 -15.38 -5.35
CA ILE A 8 3.18 -16.65 -5.28
C ILE A 8 1.69 -16.38 -5.06
N PHE A 9 1.34 -15.51 -4.11
CA PHE A 9 -0.06 -15.25 -3.79
C PHE A 9 -0.76 -14.46 -4.89
N ALA A 10 -0.11 -13.46 -5.50
CA ALA A 10 -0.64 -12.74 -6.66
C ALA A 10 -0.89 -13.70 -7.83
N TYR A 11 0.10 -14.50 -8.20
CA TYR A 11 -0.03 -15.49 -9.25
C TYR A 11 -1.19 -16.47 -8.99
N ARG A 12 -1.33 -16.95 -7.74
CA ARG A 12 -2.45 -17.82 -7.36
C ARG A 12 -3.81 -17.13 -7.34
N ILE A 13 -3.88 -15.85 -7.05
CA ILE A 13 -5.12 -15.08 -7.21
C ILE A 13 -5.55 -15.11 -8.69
N PHE A 14 -4.63 -14.86 -9.60
CA PHE A 14 -4.94 -14.87 -11.04
C PHE A 14 -5.32 -16.26 -11.55
N THR A 15 -4.60 -17.29 -11.16
CA THR A 15 -4.88 -18.67 -11.64
C THR A 15 -6.03 -19.32 -10.88
N ASP A 16 -6.00 -19.36 -9.53
CA ASP A 16 -6.96 -20.13 -8.72
C ASP A 16 -8.29 -19.40 -8.60
N LEU A 17 -8.31 -18.05 -8.49
CA LEU A 17 -9.55 -17.31 -8.30
C LEU A 17 -10.14 -16.80 -9.62
N LEU A 18 -9.33 -16.24 -10.51
CA LEU A 18 -9.83 -15.70 -11.77
C LEU A 18 -9.85 -16.74 -12.88
N GLY A 19 -9.13 -17.85 -12.76
CA GLY A 19 -9.07 -18.91 -13.75
C GLY A 19 -8.31 -18.51 -15.03
N LEU A 20 -7.33 -17.61 -14.89
CA LEU A 20 -6.52 -17.13 -16.02
C LEU A 20 -5.45 -18.15 -16.42
N ALA A 21 -5.05 -18.13 -17.68
CA ALA A 21 -3.93 -18.92 -18.18
C ALA A 21 -2.61 -18.49 -17.52
N ARG A 22 -1.61 -19.38 -17.55
CA ARG A 22 -0.31 -19.13 -16.90
C ARG A 22 0.40 -17.88 -17.45
N THR A 23 0.32 -17.64 -18.75
CA THR A 23 0.89 -16.47 -19.40
C THR A 23 0.25 -15.17 -18.90
N GLU A 24 -1.06 -15.12 -18.86
CA GLU A 24 -1.86 -13.98 -18.37
C GLU A 24 -1.57 -13.68 -16.88
N ALA A 25 -1.51 -14.74 -16.06
CA ALA A 25 -1.18 -14.62 -14.65
C ALA A 25 0.25 -14.07 -14.46
N ARG A 26 1.22 -14.50 -15.29
CA ARG A 26 2.59 -13.95 -15.27
C ARG A 26 2.62 -12.47 -15.66
N SER A 27 1.89 -12.10 -16.73
CA SER A 27 1.80 -10.69 -17.18
C SER A 27 1.24 -9.75 -16.11
N LEU A 28 0.16 -10.16 -15.44
CA LEU A 28 -0.44 -9.38 -14.36
C LEU A 28 0.43 -9.36 -13.09
N THR A 29 1.14 -10.45 -12.80
CA THR A 29 2.12 -10.47 -11.71
C THR A 29 3.29 -9.54 -12.02
N LEU A 30 3.81 -9.56 -13.26
CA LEU A 30 4.85 -8.64 -13.70
C LEU A 30 4.38 -7.19 -13.58
N LEU A 31 3.15 -6.88 -14.03
CA LEU A 31 2.58 -5.54 -13.90
C LEU A 31 2.53 -5.08 -12.44
N LEU A 32 2.11 -5.94 -11.50
CA LEU A 32 2.11 -5.61 -10.07
C LEU A 32 3.51 -5.24 -9.57
N PHE A 33 4.49 -6.07 -9.91
CA PHE A 33 5.87 -5.89 -9.45
C PHE A 33 6.69 -4.91 -10.29
N SER A 34 6.10 -4.31 -11.32
CA SER A 34 6.67 -3.19 -12.06
C SER A 34 6.33 -1.83 -11.46
N PHE A 35 5.35 -1.75 -10.55
CA PHE A 35 5.01 -0.50 -9.87
C PHE A 35 6.17 -0.06 -8.97
N ALA A 36 6.56 1.20 -9.07
CA ALA A 36 7.75 1.76 -8.45
C ALA A 36 7.82 1.46 -6.95
N TYR A 37 6.80 1.84 -6.20
CA TYR A 37 6.79 1.66 -4.76
C TYR A 37 6.42 0.24 -4.29
N ILE A 38 5.97 -0.64 -5.18
CA ILE A 38 5.96 -2.09 -4.91
C ILE A 38 7.40 -2.63 -4.98
N MET A 39 8.19 -2.25 -5.99
CA MET A 39 9.60 -2.65 -6.09
C MET A 39 10.38 -2.15 -4.88
N LEU A 40 10.28 -0.87 -4.55
CA LEU A 40 10.99 -0.26 -3.42
C LEU A 40 10.59 -0.91 -2.08
N SER A 41 9.31 -1.13 -1.82
CA SER A 41 8.84 -1.76 -0.59
C SER A 41 9.36 -3.20 -0.40
N MET A 42 9.76 -3.88 -1.49
CA MET A 42 10.39 -5.21 -1.42
C MET A 42 11.89 -5.17 -1.21
N MET A 43 12.54 -4.03 -1.43
CA MET A 43 13.99 -3.84 -1.32
C MET A 43 14.39 -3.19 0.01
N VAL A 44 13.57 -2.31 0.57
CA VAL A 44 13.84 -1.64 1.83
C VAL A 44 13.22 -2.40 3.02
N PRO A 45 13.85 -2.40 4.20
CA PRO A 45 13.34 -3.07 5.41
C PRO A 45 12.22 -2.26 6.06
N ASP A 46 11.10 -2.12 5.36
CA ASP A 46 9.91 -1.41 5.84
C ASP A 46 8.71 -2.36 6.02
N HIS A 47 7.75 -1.93 6.83
CA HIS A 47 6.52 -2.68 7.11
C HIS A 47 5.58 -2.77 5.89
N PHE A 48 5.67 -1.85 4.91
CA PHE A 48 4.86 -1.90 3.70
C PHE A 48 5.15 -3.15 2.87
N GLY A 49 6.43 -3.50 2.71
CA GLY A 49 6.82 -4.73 2.02
C GLY A 49 6.39 -6.01 2.74
N LEU A 50 6.25 -5.97 4.06
CA LEU A 50 5.70 -7.07 4.85
C LEU A 50 4.18 -7.15 4.78
N SER A 51 3.49 -6.02 4.58
CA SER A 51 2.02 -5.95 4.51
C SER A 51 1.46 -6.64 3.26
N LEU A 52 2.13 -6.49 2.11
CA LEU A 52 1.63 -6.99 0.82
C LEU A 52 1.33 -8.50 0.82
N PRO A 53 2.24 -9.40 1.24
CA PRO A 53 1.96 -10.83 1.22
C PRO A 53 0.78 -11.21 2.13
N TRP A 54 0.60 -10.56 3.29
CA TRP A 54 -0.52 -10.83 4.18
C TRP A 54 -1.86 -10.36 3.62
N LEU A 55 -1.88 -9.21 2.94
CA LEU A 55 -3.06 -8.72 2.22
C LEU A 55 -3.43 -9.64 1.05
N LEU A 56 -2.45 -10.01 0.21
CA LEU A 56 -2.67 -10.95 -0.90
C LEU A 56 -3.11 -12.34 -0.42
N LEU A 57 -2.53 -12.85 0.68
CA LEU A 57 -2.98 -14.10 1.30
C LEU A 57 -4.42 -14.00 1.79
N THR A 58 -4.79 -12.87 2.40
CA THR A 58 -6.16 -12.63 2.87
C THR A 58 -7.14 -12.64 1.69
N VAL A 59 -6.80 -11.96 0.57
CA VAL A 59 -7.61 -11.97 -0.67
C VAL A 59 -7.74 -13.39 -1.23
N LEU A 60 -6.62 -14.14 -1.29
CA LEU A 60 -6.62 -15.52 -1.79
C LEU A 60 -7.53 -16.43 -0.97
N LEU A 61 -7.44 -16.35 0.35
CA LEU A 61 -8.26 -17.16 1.25
C LEU A 61 -9.74 -16.72 1.22
N ALA A 62 -10.01 -15.40 1.18
CA ALA A 62 -11.38 -14.88 1.02
C ALA A 62 -12.00 -15.38 -0.29
N GLY A 63 -11.28 -15.27 -1.42
CA GLY A 63 -11.76 -15.76 -2.70
C GLY A 63 -12.02 -17.27 -2.73
N ARG A 64 -11.19 -18.06 -2.04
CA ARG A 64 -11.44 -19.50 -1.86
C ARG A 64 -12.69 -19.77 -1.00
N CYS A 65 -12.90 -18.98 0.05
CA CYS A 65 -14.13 -19.04 0.85
C CYS A 65 -15.37 -18.73 0.00
N PHE A 66 -15.29 -17.70 -0.86
CA PHE A 66 -16.39 -17.32 -1.77
C PHE A 66 -16.72 -18.45 -2.76
N LYS A 67 -15.70 -19.07 -3.37
CA LYS A 67 -15.90 -20.19 -4.30
C LYS A 67 -16.51 -21.44 -3.65
N ARG A 68 -16.14 -21.72 -2.38
CA ARG A 68 -16.58 -22.91 -1.65
C ARG A 68 -17.84 -22.69 -0.80
N GLY A 69 -18.34 -21.46 -0.71
CA GLY A 69 -19.44 -21.13 0.20
C GLY A 69 -19.09 -21.34 1.70
N THR A 70 -17.81 -21.23 2.05
CA THR A 70 -17.30 -21.47 3.40
C THR A 70 -16.90 -20.15 4.09
N ALA A 71 -16.67 -20.20 5.40
CA ALA A 71 -16.12 -19.11 6.20
C ALA A 71 -14.65 -19.38 6.55
N PHE A 72 -13.93 -18.33 6.93
CA PHE A 72 -12.64 -18.49 7.58
C PHE A 72 -12.78 -19.28 8.89
N LYS A 73 -11.79 -20.12 9.18
CA LYS A 73 -11.68 -20.75 10.51
C LYS A 73 -11.22 -19.70 11.52
N PRO A 74 -11.62 -19.76 12.80
CA PRO A 74 -11.24 -18.78 13.82
C PRO A 74 -9.72 -18.56 13.93
N TRP A 75 -8.93 -19.65 13.87
CA TRP A 75 -7.47 -19.52 13.91
C TRP A 75 -6.90 -18.79 12.67
N GLN A 76 -7.49 -18.97 11.48
CA GLN A 76 -7.10 -18.21 10.28
C GLN A 76 -7.41 -16.72 10.44
N GLN A 77 -8.58 -16.39 11.02
CA GLN A 77 -8.93 -15.00 11.33
C GLN A 77 -7.92 -14.41 12.31
N ALA A 78 -7.58 -15.12 13.38
CA ALA A 78 -6.64 -14.65 14.40
C ALA A 78 -5.25 -14.38 13.81
N VAL A 79 -4.72 -15.31 13.03
CA VAL A 79 -3.38 -15.17 12.40
C VAL A 79 -3.37 -14.04 11.37
N LEU A 80 -4.35 -13.99 10.47
CA LEU A 80 -4.43 -12.94 9.47
C LEU A 80 -4.60 -11.56 10.11
N PHE A 81 -5.50 -11.44 11.09
CA PHE A 81 -5.71 -10.18 11.79
C PHE A 81 -4.45 -9.76 12.57
N PHE A 82 -3.80 -10.68 13.28
CA PHE A 82 -2.59 -10.38 14.04
C PHE A 82 -1.49 -9.79 13.15
N PHE A 83 -1.18 -10.43 12.03
CA PHE A 83 -0.13 -9.94 11.14
C PHE A 83 -0.54 -8.70 10.35
N THR A 84 -1.79 -8.60 9.87
CA THR A 84 -2.21 -7.41 9.13
C THR A 84 -2.34 -6.20 10.04
N ALA A 85 -2.96 -6.33 11.22
CA ALA A 85 -3.11 -5.25 12.19
C ALA A 85 -1.80 -4.90 12.89
N GLY A 86 -0.93 -5.90 13.12
CA GLY A 86 0.37 -5.70 13.75
C GLY A 86 1.36 -4.94 12.87
N LEU A 87 1.23 -5.03 11.56
CA LEU A 87 1.99 -4.22 10.61
C LEU A 87 1.37 -2.82 10.45
N THR A 88 0.07 -2.77 10.22
CA THR A 88 -0.67 -1.50 10.12
C THR A 88 -2.12 -1.74 10.54
N LEU A 89 -2.61 -0.98 11.51
CA LEU A 89 -3.94 -1.19 12.10
C LEU A 89 -5.07 -1.12 11.04
N THR A 90 -4.94 -0.23 10.06
CA THR A 90 -5.87 -0.10 8.92
C THR A 90 -5.96 -1.38 8.08
N ASN A 91 -4.86 -2.13 7.92
CA ASN A 91 -4.86 -3.42 7.24
C ASN A 91 -5.59 -4.51 8.05
N GLY A 92 -5.59 -4.41 9.38
CA GLY A 92 -6.42 -5.26 10.24
C GLY A 92 -7.92 -5.09 9.93
N LEU A 93 -8.38 -3.85 9.72
CA LEU A 93 -9.76 -3.58 9.33
C LEU A 93 -10.11 -4.22 7.96
N LYS A 94 -9.18 -4.17 7.00
CA LYS A 94 -9.35 -4.86 5.70
C LYS A 94 -9.54 -6.38 5.88
N SER A 95 -8.78 -6.99 6.79
CA SER A 95 -8.96 -8.41 7.12
C SER A 95 -10.33 -8.68 7.75
N CYS A 96 -10.81 -7.81 8.64
CA CYS A 96 -12.17 -7.92 9.20
C CYS A 96 -13.24 -7.79 8.11
N LEU A 97 -13.09 -6.89 7.14
CA LEU A 97 -13.98 -6.80 5.99
C LEU A 97 -13.97 -8.11 5.18
N ALA A 98 -12.81 -8.73 4.96
CA ALA A 98 -12.73 -10.02 4.27
C ALA A 98 -13.49 -11.13 5.02
N PHE A 99 -13.41 -11.16 6.36
CA PHE A 99 -14.16 -12.11 7.18
C PHE A 99 -15.68 -11.87 7.08
N LEU A 100 -16.08 -10.59 7.14
CA LEU A 100 -17.47 -10.18 6.98
C LEU A 100 -18.02 -10.58 5.61
N PHE A 101 -17.29 -10.29 4.54
CA PHE A 101 -17.68 -10.67 3.18
C PHE A 101 -17.75 -12.19 3.03
N ALA A 102 -16.89 -12.98 3.67
CA ALA A 102 -16.92 -14.43 3.58
C ALA A 102 -18.16 -15.03 4.24
N ALA A 103 -18.55 -14.55 5.42
CA ALA A 103 -19.66 -15.10 6.16
C ALA A 103 -20.30 -14.06 7.11
N PRO A 104 -21.18 -13.18 6.62
CA PRO A 104 -21.71 -12.04 7.41
C PRO A 104 -22.37 -12.46 8.73
N ARG A 105 -23.12 -13.61 8.72
CA ARG A 105 -23.80 -14.10 9.93
C ARG A 105 -22.87 -14.78 10.93
N ARG A 106 -21.70 -15.25 10.51
CA ARG A 106 -20.74 -15.99 11.35
C ARG A 106 -19.74 -15.08 12.06
N VAL A 107 -19.52 -13.88 11.59
CA VAL A 107 -18.58 -12.90 12.17
C VAL A 107 -18.97 -12.55 13.61
N TRP A 108 -20.28 -12.51 13.90
CA TRP A 108 -20.82 -12.20 15.23
C TRP A 108 -20.81 -13.38 16.21
N ARG A 109 -20.35 -14.55 15.80
CA ARG A 109 -20.17 -15.68 16.74
C ARG A 109 -19.02 -15.36 17.69
N TRP A 110 -19.16 -15.71 18.95
CA TRP A 110 -18.15 -15.42 19.98
C TRP A 110 -16.73 -15.85 19.62
N ARG A 111 -16.57 -17.02 18.93
CA ARG A 111 -15.26 -17.50 18.44
C ARG A 111 -14.62 -16.59 17.39
N SER A 112 -15.44 -16.00 16.51
CA SER A 112 -14.95 -15.05 15.50
C SER A 112 -14.61 -13.70 16.14
N VAL A 113 -15.39 -13.25 17.12
CA VAL A 113 -15.08 -12.05 17.89
C VAL A 113 -13.79 -12.22 18.66
N LEU A 114 -13.61 -13.34 19.37
CA LEU A 114 -12.37 -13.64 20.09
C LEU A 114 -11.16 -13.75 19.17
N SER A 115 -11.32 -14.24 17.94
CA SER A 115 -10.22 -14.33 16.97
C SER A 115 -9.70 -12.95 16.47
N VAL A 116 -10.42 -11.87 16.75
CA VAL A 116 -9.98 -10.48 16.51
C VAL A 116 -9.54 -9.82 17.82
N VAL A 117 -10.35 -9.95 18.89
CA VAL A 117 -10.09 -9.29 20.17
C VAL A 117 -8.82 -9.79 20.84
N LEU A 118 -8.56 -11.11 20.86
CA LEU A 118 -7.35 -11.65 21.49
C LEU A 118 -6.05 -11.19 20.79
N PRO A 119 -5.92 -11.27 19.45
CA PRO A 119 -4.76 -10.70 18.77
C PRO A 119 -4.61 -9.19 18.98
N LEU A 120 -5.72 -8.43 19.00
CA LEU A 120 -5.68 -7.00 19.26
C LEU A 120 -5.14 -6.71 20.67
N ALA A 121 -5.63 -7.43 21.68
CA ALA A 121 -5.12 -7.30 23.05
C ALA A 121 -3.64 -7.68 23.16
N LEU A 122 -3.21 -8.73 22.45
CA LEU A 122 -1.81 -9.15 22.39
C LEU A 122 -0.95 -8.07 21.72
N LEU A 123 -1.38 -7.50 20.59
CA LEU A 123 -0.68 -6.40 19.91
C LEU A 123 -0.57 -5.16 20.79
N PHE A 124 -1.63 -4.84 21.54
CA PHE A 124 -1.58 -3.75 22.51
C PHE A 124 -0.57 -4.03 23.62
N GLY A 125 -0.55 -5.24 24.18
CA GLY A 125 0.45 -5.65 25.18
C GLY A 125 1.87 -5.58 24.65
N ILE A 126 2.12 -6.06 23.42
CA ILE A 126 3.43 -5.96 22.75
C ILE A 126 3.83 -4.49 22.58
N ARG A 127 2.91 -3.63 22.16
CA ARG A 127 3.15 -2.18 21.99
C ARG A 127 3.54 -1.52 23.32
N GLN A 128 2.82 -1.82 24.41
CA GLN A 128 3.14 -1.30 25.74
C GLN A 128 4.52 -1.77 26.22
N TYR A 129 4.81 -3.06 26.00
CA TYR A 129 6.14 -3.59 26.34
C TYR A 129 7.26 -2.93 25.54
N GLN A 130 7.08 -2.75 24.22
CA GLN A 130 8.07 -2.07 23.38
C GLN A 130 8.28 -0.61 23.80
N GLN A 131 7.20 0.09 24.13
CA GLN A 131 7.29 1.47 24.63
C GLN A 131 8.08 1.57 25.91
N PHE A 132 7.80 0.68 26.86
CA PHE A 132 8.48 0.68 28.16
C PHE A 132 9.93 0.21 28.06
N ALA A 133 10.17 -0.93 27.37
CA ALA A 133 11.48 -1.59 27.37
C ALA A 133 12.49 -0.94 26.42
N TYR A 134 12.02 -0.30 25.34
CA TYR A 134 12.92 0.18 24.28
C TYR A 134 12.73 1.68 23.96
N GLU A 135 11.50 2.15 23.74
CA GLU A 135 11.31 3.51 23.25
C GLU A 135 11.60 4.57 24.32
N GLN A 136 11.13 4.38 25.54
CA GLN A 136 11.38 5.33 26.62
C GLN A 136 12.88 5.44 26.95
N PRO A 137 13.61 4.34 27.21
CA PRO A 137 15.05 4.41 27.46
C PRO A 137 15.84 5.01 26.30
N MET A 138 15.40 4.76 25.04
CA MET A 138 16.04 5.34 23.87
C MET A 138 15.80 6.86 23.78
N LYS A 139 14.58 7.33 24.03
CA LYS A 139 14.25 8.77 24.06
C LYS A 139 15.06 9.51 25.12
N GLU A 140 15.20 8.94 26.31
CA GLU A 140 16.01 9.51 27.40
C GLU A 140 17.50 9.59 27.02
N ARG A 141 18.05 8.54 26.42
CA ARG A 141 19.44 8.54 25.90
C ARG A 141 19.65 9.61 24.82
N VAL A 142 18.73 9.71 23.86
CA VAL A 142 18.82 10.69 22.77
C VAL A 142 18.74 12.12 23.34
N ALA A 143 17.82 12.37 24.27
CA ALA A 143 17.71 13.65 24.94
C ALA A 143 19.02 14.04 25.68
N MET A 144 19.59 13.11 26.45
CA MET A 144 20.87 13.30 27.13
C MET A 144 22.01 13.57 26.14
N MET A 145 22.07 12.81 25.02
CA MET A 145 23.11 13.05 24.00
C MET A 145 22.96 14.41 23.30
N ILE A 146 21.73 14.85 23.03
CA ILE A 146 21.47 16.18 22.48
C ILE A 146 21.94 17.28 23.45
N GLU A 147 21.68 17.12 24.75
CA GLU A 147 22.09 18.06 25.76
C GLU A 147 23.62 18.15 25.88
N ILE A 148 24.32 17.02 25.89
CA ILE A 148 25.79 16.98 25.86
C ILE A 148 26.37 17.62 24.59
N LYS A 149 25.74 17.39 23.43
CA LYS A 149 26.20 18.02 22.17
C LYS A 149 25.98 19.52 22.17
N LYS A 150 24.85 20.00 22.69
CA LYS A 150 24.58 21.44 22.85
C LYS A 150 25.56 22.15 23.78
N GLN A 151 26.00 21.46 24.83
CA GLN A 151 27.04 21.99 25.75
C GLN A 151 28.42 22.07 25.09
N LYS A 152 28.76 21.10 24.21
CA LYS A 152 30.04 21.05 23.51
C LYS A 152 30.14 21.95 22.28
N ASP A 153 29.02 22.16 21.58
CA ASP A 153 28.93 22.98 20.39
C ASP A 153 27.75 23.96 20.44
N PRO A 154 27.97 25.25 20.71
CA PRO A 154 26.95 26.27 20.75
C PRO A 154 26.19 26.47 19.43
N ASN A 155 26.74 25.94 18.31
CA ASN A 155 26.09 25.97 17.00
C ASN A 155 25.32 24.69 16.67
N PHE A 156 25.39 23.68 17.55
CA PHE A 156 24.65 22.43 17.37
C PHE A 156 23.14 22.71 17.26
N GLY A 157 22.53 22.22 16.18
CA GLY A 157 21.10 22.43 15.91
C GLY A 157 20.74 23.72 15.15
N LYS A 158 21.68 24.63 14.88
CA LYS A 158 21.39 25.82 14.03
C LYS A 158 21.06 25.44 12.59
N GLY A 159 21.62 24.34 12.07
CA GLY A 159 21.26 23.77 10.77
C GLY A 159 19.84 23.18 10.76
N ASP A 160 19.38 22.67 11.90
CA ASP A 160 18.08 22.04 12.04
C ASP A 160 16.92 23.04 11.87
N ALA A 161 17.14 24.32 12.14
CA ALA A 161 16.12 25.35 11.97
C ALA A 161 15.62 25.46 10.52
N LYS A 162 16.49 25.25 9.53
CA LYS A 162 16.10 25.24 8.11
C LYS A 162 15.26 24.01 7.78
N ILE A 163 15.63 22.86 8.33
CA ILE A 163 14.89 21.60 8.14
C ILE A 163 13.55 21.69 8.82
N VAL A 164 13.48 22.26 10.04
CA VAL A 164 12.22 22.47 10.75
C VAL A 164 11.30 23.40 9.95
N ALA A 165 11.81 24.54 9.48
CA ALA A 165 11.04 25.47 8.65
C ALA A 165 10.59 24.85 7.31
N TRP A 166 11.42 23.99 6.71
CA TRP A 166 11.02 23.21 5.53
C TRP A 166 9.87 22.26 5.87
N ARG A 167 10.00 21.46 6.94
CA ARG A 167 8.95 20.52 7.39
C ARG A 167 7.64 21.23 7.69
N GLU A 168 7.69 22.34 8.38
CA GLU A 168 6.49 23.14 8.68
C GLU A 168 5.80 23.61 7.40
N LYS A 169 6.56 23.97 6.37
CA LYS A 169 6.02 24.35 5.06
C LYS A 169 5.41 23.19 4.30
N GLN A 170 5.96 21.97 4.45
CA GLN A 170 5.47 20.76 3.77
C GLN A 170 4.35 20.05 4.55
N ASN A 171 4.27 20.26 5.85
CA ASN A 171 3.23 19.68 6.68
C ASN A 171 1.88 20.29 6.35
N GLY A 172 0.89 19.43 6.16
CA GLY A 172 -0.50 19.84 6.01
C GLY A 172 -1.12 20.32 7.31
N THR A 173 -2.33 20.83 7.20
CA THR A 173 -3.12 21.28 8.34
C THR A 173 -4.03 20.16 8.83
N ALA A 174 -3.85 19.71 10.08
CA ALA A 174 -4.70 18.70 10.68
C ALA A 174 -6.14 19.20 10.88
N ILE A 175 -7.12 18.32 10.76
CA ILE A 175 -8.53 18.59 11.05
C ILE A 175 -8.69 18.99 12.54
N ASP A 176 -8.04 18.22 13.40
CA ASP A 176 -8.04 18.45 14.85
C ASP A 176 -6.70 17.96 15.41
N LYS A 177 -5.92 18.89 15.98
CA LYS A 177 -4.59 18.59 16.52
C LYS A 177 -4.63 17.88 17.88
N ASP A 178 -5.73 18.01 18.60
CA ASP A 178 -5.91 17.46 19.95
C ASP A 178 -6.51 16.05 19.89
N ASN A 179 -7.10 15.67 18.78
CA ASN A 179 -7.67 14.34 18.57
C ASN A 179 -6.61 13.33 18.14
N LEU A 180 -6.48 12.22 18.88
CA LEU A 180 -5.48 11.18 18.67
C LEU A 180 -5.43 10.62 17.23
N LEU A 181 -6.56 10.56 16.53
CA LEU A 181 -6.65 10.07 15.16
C LEU A 181 -6.54 11.22 14.14
N LEU A 182 -7.27 12.32 14.38
CA LEU A 182 -7.38 13.41 13.41
C LEU A 182 -6.13 14.31 13.35
N GLN A 183 -5.23 14.24 14.33
CA GLN A 183 -3.94 14.93 14.30
C GLN A 183 -3.05 14.53 13.11
N TRP A 184 -3.26 13.35 12.53
CA TRP A 184 -2.54 12.84 11.36
C TRP A 184 -3.21 13.17 10.02
N SER A 185 -4.38 13.84 10.08
CA SER A 185 -5.09 14.27 8.87
C SER A 185 -4.46 15.49 8.23
N ASP A 186 -4.85 15.76 6.99
CA ASP A 186 -4.44 16.96 6.27
C ASP A 186 -5.60 17.49 5.43
N ILE A 187 -6.05 18.71 5.69
CA ILE A 187 -7.11 19.38 4.92
C ILE A 187 -6.59 20.41 3.94
N SER A 188 -5.32 20.80 4.05
CA SER A 188 -4.73 21.90 3.27
C SER A 188 -4.12 21.47 1.95
N THR A 189 -3.58 20.24 1.87
CA THR A 189 -2.93 19.74 0.65
C THR A 189 -3.95 19.47 -0.46
N PRO A 190 -3.77 20.00 -1.68
CA PRO A 190 -4.68 19.82 -2.80
C PRO A 190 -4.84 18.36 -3.20
N ARG A 191 -6.09 17.87 -3.27
CA ARG A 191 -6.40 16.45 -3.50
C ARG A 191 -6.08 15.98 -4.92
N LEU A 192 -6.48 16.76 -5.92
CA LEU A 192 -6.29 16.37 -7.32
C LEU A 192 -4.81 16.25 -7.71
N PRO A 193 -3.93 17.22 -7.40
CA PRO A 193 -2.50 17.06 -7.60
C PRO A 193 -1.92 15.86 -6.83
N SER A 194 -2.37 15.60 -5.59
CA SER A 194 -1.91 14.43 -4.82
C SER A 194 -2.29 13.12 -5.48
N VAL A 195 -3.49 13.02 -6.06
CA VAL A 195 -3.92 11.80 -6.78
C VAL A 195 -3.10 11.61 -8.05
N ILE A 196 -2.85 12.67 -8.82
CA ILE A 196 -2.14 12.57 -10.09
C ILE A 196 -0.64 12.32 -9.85
N HIS A 197 0.03 13.16 -9.04
CA HIS A 197 1.49 13.08 -8.93
C HIS A 197 1.99 12.06 -7.90
N ASN A 198 1.25 11.87 -6.80
CA ASN A 198 1.71 11.01 -5.71
C ASN A 198 1.02 9.65 -5.72
N LEU A 199 -0.33 9.60 -5.67
CA LEU A 199 -1.05 8.34 -5.56
C LEU A 199 -0.94 7.48 -6.81
N MET A 200 -1.14 8.05 -8.00
CA MET A 200 -1.02 7.33 -9.28
C MET A 200 0.40 7.48 -9.85
N GLY A 201 0.94 8.69 -9.89
CA GLY A 201 2.22 8.97 -10.48
C GLY A 201 3.37 8.22 -9.83
N GLU A 202 3.92 8.77 -8.78
CA GLU A 202 5.09 8.23 -8.07
C GLU A 202 4.90 6.79 -7.60
N SER A 203 3.68 6.40 -7.22
CA SER A 203 3.38 5.01 -6.85
C SER A 203 3.69 4.00 -7.94
N LEU A 204 3.47 4.37 -9.20
CA LEU A 204 3.58 3.48 -10.35
C LEU A 204 4.90 3.65 -11.10
N ILE A 205 5.34 4.91 -11.28
CA ILE A 205 6.49 5.27 -12.09
C ILE A 205 7.31 6.31 -11.35
N LEU A 206 8.59 6.07 -11.13
CA LEU A 206 9.49 7.02 -10.47
C LEU A 206 9.66 8.29 -11.30
N HIS A 207 9.68 9.43 -10.61
CA HIS A 207 10.08 10.70 -11.22
C HIS A 207 11.59 10.78 -11.37
N SER A 208 12.06 11.33 -12.47
CA SER A 208 13.50 11.57 -12.71
C SER A 208 14.03 12.69 -11.84
N GLN A 209 13.22 13.71 -11.57
CA GLN A 209 13.53 14.81 -10.67
C GLN A 209 13.20 14.42 -9.23
N HIS A 210 14.05 14.82 -8.29
CA HIS A 210 13.91 14.51 -6.87
C HIS A 210 13.77 12.99 -6.59
N LEU A 211 14.56 12.19 -7.34
CA LEU A 211 14.52 10.72 -7.27
C LEU A 211 14.80 10.24 -5.86
N LEU A 212 13.85 9.53 -5.27
CA LEU A 212 13.92 8.96 -3.91
C LEU A 212 14.30 9.96 -2.80
N GLU A 213 14.16 11.25 -3.06
CA GLU A 213 14.33 12.27 -2.03
C GLU A 213 13.13 12.28 -1.06
N ASP A 214 13.38 12.77 0.15
CA ASP A 214 12.41 12.80 1.24
C ASP A 214 11.68 14.16 1.27
N VAL A 215 10.35 14.13 1.26
CA VAL A 215 9.49 15.33 1.38
C VAL A 215 9.78 16.09 2.68
N GLN A 216 10.18 15.41 3.74
CA GLN A 216 10.49 16.03 5.01
C GLN A 216 11.84 16.79 5.02
N ASN A 217 12.68 16.62 4.01
CA ASN A 217 14.01 17.22 3.97
C ASN A 217 14.22 18.19 2.79
N ASN A 218 13.93 17.76 1.56
CA ASN A 218 14.35 18.50 0.36
C ASN A 218 13.41 18.32 -0.86
N ARG A 219 12.54 17.31 -0.87
CA ARG A 219 11.62 17.06 -1.99
C ARG A 219 10.37 17.92 -1.85
N PRO A 220 9.91 18.61 -2.91
CA PRO A 220 8.58 19.23 -2.90
C PRO A 220 7.48 18.16 -2.84
N VAL A 221 6.30 18.52 -2.27
CA VAL A 221 5.15 17.59 -2.15
C VAL A 221 4.71 17.06 -3.51
N PHE A 222 4.75 17.89 -4.54
CA PHE A 222 4.39 17.51 -5.90
C PHE A 222 5.59 17.64 -6.83
N VAL A 223 5.87 16.56 -7.54
CA VAL A 223 6.84 16.51 -8.63
C VAL A 223 6.07 16.15 -9.90
N ALA A 224 6.19 17.00 -10.92
CA ALA A 224 5.55 16.74 -12.21
C ALA A 224 6.49 15.92 -13.10
N TYR A 225 5.93 15.10 -13.98
CA TYR A 225 6.73 14.41 -15.00
C TYR A 225 7.19 15.40 -16.08
N ASP A 226 8.42 15.22 -16.56
CA ASP A 226 8.99 16.00 -17.65
C ASP A 226 8.34 15.70 -19.00
N GLN A 227 7.77 14.50 -19.17
CA GLN A 227 7.24 14.01 -20.44
C GLN A 227 5.80 13.58 -20.29
N MET A 228 4.96 13.93 -21.27
CA MET A 228 3.54 13.60 -21.32
C MET A 228 3.27 12.08 -21.37
N VAL A 229 4.23 11.29 -21.87
CA VAL A 229 4.08 9.83 -21.99
C VAL A 229 3.78 9.16 -20.64
N PHE A 230 4.32 9.66 -19.55
CA PHE A 230 4.08 9.11 -18.21
C PHE A 230 2.63 9.28 -17.78
N TYR A 231 2.05 10.46 -18.01
CA TYR A 231 0.62 10.71 -17.76
C TYR A 231 -0.29 9.86 -18.66
N VAL A 232 0.13 9.58 -19.90
CA VAL A 232 -0.60 8.67 -20.80
C VAL A 232 -0.59 7.25 -20.23
N VAL A 233 0.56 6.78 -19.72
CA VAL A 233 0.68 5.47 -19.08
C VAL A 233 -0.19 5.38 -17.83
N GLU A 234 -0.18 6.38 -16.97
CA GLU A 234 -1.06 6.45 -15.79
C GLU A 234 -2.54 6.39 -16.20
N GLY A 235 -2.92 7.22 -17.17
CA GLY A 235 -4.29 7.24 -17.69
C GLY A 235 -4.71 5.90 -18.30
N LEU A 236 -3.79 5.20 -18.98
CA LEU A 236 -4.03 3.85 -19.50
C LEU A 236 -4.24 2.84 -18.39
N ILE A 237 -3.41 2.87 -17.33
CA ILE A 237 -3.56 1.98 -16.17
C ILE A 237 -4.90 2.26 -15.45
N ALA A 238 -5.25 3.53 -15.24
CA ALA A 238 -6.51 3.94 -14.65
C ALA A 238 -7.71 3.47 -15.50
N LEU A 239 -7.63 3.61 -16.82
CA LEU A 239 -8.66 3.14 -17.74
C LEU A 239 -8.82 1.62 -17.68
N LEU A 240 -7.73 0.88 -17.72
CA LEU A 240 -7.74 -0.59 -17.59
C LEU A 240 -8.31 -1.03 -16.23
N PHE A 241 -8.01 -0.32 -15.17
CA PHE A 241 -8.59 -0.54 -13.84
C PHE A 241 -10.11 -0.34 -13.86
N ILE A 242 -10.60 0.78 -14.39
CA ILE A 242 -12.04 1.07 -14.50
C ILE A 242 -12.76 0.01 -15.33
N ILE A 243 -12.20 -0.38 -16.48
CA ILE A 243 -12.74 -1.45 -17.32
C ILE A 243 -12.76 -2.78 -16.52
N GLY A 244 -11.71 -3.08 -15.80
CA GLY A 244 -11.63 -4.27 -14.95
C GLY A 244 -12.69 -4.30 -13.85
N VAL A 245 -12.91 -3.18 -13.18
CA VAL A 245 -13.99 -3.00 -12.18
C VAL A 245 -15.37 -3.22 -12.83
N TRP A 246 -15.58 -2.67 -14.01
CA TRP A 246 -16.85 -2.85 -14.74
C TRP A 246 -17.14 -4.32 -15.03
N TYR A 247 -16.16 -5.07 -15.54
CA TYR A 247 -16.32 -6.51 -15.77
C TYR A 247 -16.43 -7.31 -14.47
N GLY A 248 -15.76 -6.86 -13.40
CA GLY A 248 -15.80 -7.50 -12.07
C GLY A 248 -17.01 -7.13 -11.21
N ARG A 249 -17.85 -6.16 -11.59
CA ARG A 249 -18.92 -5.56 -10.74
C ARG A 249 -19.95 -6.55 -10.17
N ARG A 250 -20.09 -7.74 -10.76
CA ARG A 250 -20.97 -8.80 -10.26
C ARG A 250 -20.26 -9.80 -9.33
N SER A 251 -18.94 -9.65 -9.16
CA SER A 251 -18.13 -10.54 -8.35
C SER A 251 -18.08 -10.09 -6.89
N ARG A 252 -18.33 -11.00 -5.97
CA ARG A 252 -18.15 -10.75 -4.53
C ARG A 252 -16.70 -10.41 -4.17
N LEU A 253 -15.73 -11.00 -4.89
CA LEU A 253 -14.32 -10.67 -4.73
C LEU A 253 -14.03 -9.23 -5.13
N MET A 254 -14.58 -8.75 -6.24
CA MET A 254 -14.42 -7.36 -6.67
C MET A 254 -14.99 -6.38 -5.62
N TRP A 255 -16.17 -6.66 -5.07
CA TRP A 255 -16.76 -5.82 -4.02
C TRP A 255 -15.92 -5.77 -2.74
N LEU A 256 -15.31 -6.89 -2.36
CA LEU A 256 -14.33 -6.89 -1.26
C LEU A 256 -13.14 -5.98 -1.59
N LEU A 257 -12.54 -6.13 -2.77
CA LEU A 257 -11.39 -5.31 -3.18
C LEU A 257 -11.74 -3.82 -3.29
N LEU A 258 -12.92 -3.49 -3.82
CA LEU A 258 -13.41 -2.12 -3.88
C LEU A 258 -13.70 -1.53 -2.50
N SER A 259 -14.17 -2.34 -1.54
CA SER A 259 -14.34 -1.87 -0.16
C SER A 259 -13.00 -1.55 0.51
N TRP A 260 -11.94 -2.30 0.22
CA TRP A 260 -10.59 -2.01 0.67
C TRP A 260 -10.03 -0.75 0.01
N PHE A 261 -10.18 -0.66 -1.33
CA PHE A 261 -9.76 0.52 -2.08
C PHE A 261 -10.47 1.78 -1.61
N ALA A 262 -11.80 1.72 -1.45
CA ALA A 262 -12.60 2.85 -0.95
C ALA A 262 -12.16 3.28 0.46
N PHE A 263 -11.83 2.31 1.32
CA PHE A 263 -11.31 2.60 2.65
C PHE A 263 -9.95 3.31 2.59
N ASP A 264 -9.01 2.83 1.76
CA ASP A 264 -7.72 3.50 1.57
C ASP A 264 -7.89 4.90 0.98
N MET A 265 -8.76 5.06 -0.02
CA MET A 265 -9.04 6.38 -0.60
C MET A 265 -9.71 7.33 0.41
N LEU A 266 -10.59 6.82 1.27
CA LEU A 266 -11.17 7.61 2.34
C LEU A 266 -10.11 8.09 3.33
N MET A 267 -9.19 7.21 3.72
CA MET A 267 -8.10 7.55 4.65
C MET A 267 -7.11 8.53 4.03
N HIS A 268 -6.60 8.22 2.84
CA HIS A 268 -5.53 9.01 2.24
C HIS A 268 -6.05 10.26 1.53
N VAL A 269 -7.05 10.13 0.65
CA VAL A 269 -7.58 11.25 -0.13
C VAL A 269 -8.66 12.00 0.65
N GLY A 270 -9.54 11.30 1.37
CA GLY A 270 -10.60 11.91 2.17
C GLY A 270 -10.02 12.69 3.35
N PHE A 271 -9.45 11.99 4.32
CA PHE A 271 -8.90 12.60 5.54
C PHE A 271 -7.47 13.17 5.36
N GLY A 272 -6.76 12.80 4.28
CA GLY A 272 -5.41 13.28 4.01
C GLY A 272 -4.32 12.58 4.82
N PHE A 273 -4.56 11.40 5.38
CA PHE A 273 -3.53 10.67 6.12
C PHE A 273 -2.35 10.30 5.23
N GLY A 274 -1.18 10.88 5.51
CA GLY A 274 0.04 10.67 4.77
C GLY A 274 -0.06 11.08 3.30
N LEU A 275 -0.92 12.05 2.95
CA LEU A 275 -1.23 12.43 1.58
C LEU A 275 -0.01 12.91 0.79
N ASN A 276 0.94 13.57 1.48
CA ASN A 276 2.15 14.10 0.86
C ASN A 276 3.14 13.01 0.41
N GLU A 277 3.06 11.84 1.07
CA GLU A 277 3.91 10.68 0.81
C GLU A 277 3.08 9.40 0.58
N VAL A 278 1.88 9.56 0.02
CA VAL A 278 0.94 8.44 -0.16
C VAL A 278 1.51 7.32 -1.05
N TYR A 279 2.50 7.62 -1.87
CA TYR A 279 3.20 6.65 -2.70
C TYR A 279 3.93 5.57 -1.89
N ILE A 280 4.43 5.86 -0.68
CA ILE A 280 5.06 4.84 0.16
C ILE A 280 4.08 3.74 0.58
N MET A 281 2.78 4.04 0.59
CA MET A 281 1.70 3.13 0.98
C MET A 281 1.15 2.29 -0.18
N THR A 282 1.78 2.34 -1.36
CA THR A 282 1.35 1.66 -2.59
C THR A 282 1.09 0.17 -2.37
N ALA A 283 1.89 -0.50 -1.54
CA ALA A 283 1.73 -1.91 -1.21
C ALA A 283 0.39 -2.25 -0.52
N HIS A 284 -0.31 -1.27 0.01
CA HIS A 284 -1.60 -1.48 0.69
C HIS A 284 -2.79 -1.54 -0.26
N TRP A 285 -2.70 -0.95 -1.47
CA TRP A 285 -3.85 -0.79 -2.36
C TRP A 285 -3.59 -1.16 -3.83
N ALA A 286 -2.37 -0.94 -4.36
CA ALA A 286 -2.14 -1.01 -5.81
C ALA A 286 -2.33 -2.41 -6.42
N PHE A 287 -2.20 -3.49 -5.62
CA PHE A 287 -2.46 -4.86 -6.08
C PHE A 287 -3.90 -5.08 -6.56
N ILE A 288 -4.82 -4.19 -6.19
CA ILE A 288 -6.22 -4.23 -6.65
C ILE A 288 -6.30 -3.94 -8.15
N ILE A 289 -5.40 -3.10 -8.69
CA ILE A 289 -5.36 -2.73 -10.12
C ILE A 289 -5.17 -3.96 -11.02
N PRO A 290 -4.08 -4.74 -10.90
CA PRO A 290 -3.90 -5.91 -11.77
C PRO A 290 -4.96 -7.00 -11.52
N ILE A 291 -5.53 -7.11 -10.31
CA ILE A 291 -6.64 -8.04 -10.07
C ILE A 291 -7.89 -7.60 -10.83
N ALA A 292 -8.19 -6.30 -10.86
CA ALA A 292 -9.30 -5.76 -11.66
C ALA A 292 -9.08 -5.99 -13.16
N ILE A 293 -7.87 -5.70 -13.68
CA ILE A 293 -7.51 -5.97 -15.08
C ILE A 293 -7.71 -7.46 -15.41
N GLY A 294 -7.38 -8.36 -14.48
CA GLY A 294 -7.62 -9.79 -14.62
C GLY A 294 -9.09 -10.16 -14.83
N PHE A 295 -10.04 -9.43 -14.23
CA PHE A 295 -11.46 -9.60 -14.52
C PHE A 295 -11.81 -9.20 -15.95
N ALA A 296 -11.21 -8.13 -16.50
CA ALA A 296 -11.41 -7.77 -17.90
C ALA A 296 -10.86 -8.86 -18.84
N ILE A 297 -9.61 -9.30 -18.64
CA ILE A 297 -8.99 -10.36 -19.45
C ILE A 297 -9.83 -11.63 -19.46
N ARG A 298 -10.37 -12.02 -18.31
CA ARG A 298 -11.24 -13.21 -18.20
C ARG A 298 -12.48 -13.14 -19.09
N HIS A 299 -13.03 -11.96 -19.34
CA HIS A 299 -14.25 -11.75 -20.14
C HIS A 299 -13.97 -11.56 -21.62
N LEU A 300 -12.71 -11.32 -21.99
CA LEU A 300 -12.30 -11.19 -23.38
C LEU A 300 -12.00 -12.58 -23.99
N SER A 301 -12.10 -12.67 -25.31
CA SER A 301 -11.78 -13.88 -26.08
C SER A 301 -11.06 -13.53 -27.37
N GLY A 302 -10.36 -14.52 -27.96
CA GLY A 302 -9.65 -14.41 -29.23
C GLY A 302 -8.65 -13.26 -29.25
N THR A 303 -8.49 -12.61 -30.40
CA THR A 303 -7.51 -11.56 -30.65
C THR A 303 -7.58 -10.38 -29.67
N LYS A 304 -8.79 -10.00 -29.20
CA LYS A 304 -8.93 -8.93 -28.21
C LYS A 304 -8.27 -9.27 -26.88
N ARG A 305 -8.39 -10.52 -26.45
CA ARG A 305 -7.75 -11.01 -25.23
C ARG A 305 -6.22 -11.01 -25.37
N GLU A 306 -5.73 -11.54 -26.48
CA GLU A 306 -4.30 -11.56 -26.79
C GLU A 306 -3.69 -10.16 -26.86
N LEU A 307 -4.38 -9.21 -27.51
CA LEU A 307 -3.94 -7.82 -27.60
C LEU A 307 -3.82 -7.17 -26.20
N VAL A 308 -4.84 -7.33 -25.36
CA VAL A 308 -4.81 -6.77 -23.99
C VAL A 308 -3.71 -7.42 -23.16
N VAL A 309 -3.52 -8.73 -23.23
CA VAL A 309 -2.46 -9.44 -22.50
C VAL A 309 -1.08 -8.99 -22.99
N SER A 310 -0.88 -8.85 -24.29
CA SER A 310 0.37 -8.34 -24.87
C SER A 310 0.65 -6.90 -24.45
N ALA A 311 -0.36 -6.03 -24.47
CA ALA A 311 -0.24 -4.65 -24.02
C ALA A 311 0.11 -4.57 -22.52
N VAL A 312 -0.55 -5.35 -21.67
CA VAL A 312 -0.26 -5.43 -20.22
C VAL A 312 1.15 -5.96 -19.99
N SER A 313 1.60 -6.96 -20.77
CA SER A 313 2.96 -7.52 -20.67
C SER A 313 4.03 -6.49 -21.07
N ALA A 314 3.81 -5.81 -22.19
CA ALA A 314 4.72 -4.77 -22.69
C ALA A 314 4.81 -3.59 -21.71
N LEU A 315 3.66 -3.15 -21.19
CA LEU A 315 3.57 -2.09 -20.20
C LEU A 315 4.29 -2.48 -18.90
N GLY A 316 4.02 -3.67 -18.38
CA GLY A 316 4.68 -4.17 -17.17
C GLY A 316 6.19 -4.33 -17.36
N ALA A 317 6.65 -4.83 -18.51
CA ALA A 317 8.07 -4.96 -18.80
C ALA A 317 8.75 -3.57 -18.91
N TRP A 318 8.13 -2.63 -19.63
CA TRP A 318 8.65 -1.27 -19.76
C TRP A 318 8.76 -0.57 -18.41
N MET A 319 7.69 -0.59 -17.59
CA MET A 319 7.71 0.01 -16.24
C MET A 319 8.74 -0.66 -15.35
N PHE A 320 8.87 -2.00 -15.43
CA PHE A 320 9.83 -2.73 -14.62
C PHE A 320 11.27 -2.27 -14.91
N PHE A 321 11.65 -2.23 -16.18
CA PHE A 321 13.01 -1.83 -16.56
C PHE A 321 13.25 -0.33 -16.32
N TYR A 322 12.26 0.51 -16.55
CA TYR A 322 12.33 1.94 -16.25
C TYR A 322 12.60 2.18 -14.76
N ASN A 323 11.72 1.69 -13.90
CA ASN A 323 11.86 1.86 -12.45
C ASN A 323 13.13 1.21 -11.91
N LEU A 324 13.47 0.01 -12.40
CA LEU A 324 14.69 -0.68 -11.99
C LEU A 324 15.95 0.12 -12.36
N ALA A 325 16.01 0.72 -13.54
CA ALA A 325 17.13 1.52 -13.96
C ALA A 325 17.37 2.72 -13.02
N PHE A 326 16.30 3.41 -12.61
CA PHE A 326 16.42 4.52 -11.64
C PHE A 326 16.83 4.02 -10.24
N ILE A 327 16.26 2.92 -9.77
CA ILE A 327 16.62 2.37 -8.46
C ILE A 327 18.09 1.93 -8.44
N VAL A 328 18.54 1.26 -9.48
CA VAL A 328 19.94 0.79 -9.58
C VAL A 328 20.88 1.99 -9.71
N GLY A 329 20.54 2.98 -10.55
CA GLY A 329 21.30 4.22 -10.66
C GLY A 329 21.50 4.89 -9.30
N TYR A 330 20.42 5.11 -8.56
CA TYR A 330 20.46 5.69 -7.22
C TYR A 330 21.33 4.91 -6.21
N CYS A 331 21.43 3.59 -6.35
CA CYS A 331 22.24 2.75 -5.44
C CYS A 331 23.73 2.74 -5.80
N VAL A 332 24.10 3.16 -7.01
CA VAL A 332 25.50 3.13 -7.50
C VAL A 332 26.17 4.49 -7.42
N ASP A 333 25.37 5.58 -7.51
CA ASP A 333 25.83 6.97 -7.30
C ASP A 333 26.03 7.24 -5.81
#